data_2a055eb42dd88743d982f16bc9a84059
#
_entry.id   2a055eb42dd88743d982f16bc9a84059
#
_cell.length_a   1.000
_cell.length_b   1.000
_cell.length_c   1.000
_cell.angle_alpha   90.00
_cell.angle_beta   90.00
_cell.angle_gamma   90.00
#
_symmetry.space_group_name_H-M   'P 1'
#
loop_
_entity.id
_entity.type
_entity.pdbx_description
1 polymer ?
#
loop_
_entity_poly.entity_id
_entity_poly.type
_entity_poly.pdbx_seq_one_letter_code
_entity_poly.pdbx_strand_id
1 'polypeptide(L)'
;MPSKDLRADADLIIKAALASVDPSRAVKDALKLDGDRLIVGGQTLDLGIYKRIIVVGAGKAGAPMAQAVEQVLDGRIGAGRVVVKDGHGAPTDVIEIMEASHPVPDDRGVEAGRSIANLVREEAAQDTLFLCLLSGGGSALLVAPAEGLSLADKQQTTRLLLASGADIAEINAIRKHLSQLKGGNLARLAAPGRLVSLIISDVVGDRLDVIASGPTVADHSTWTDCRDILVRYGIWEQVPAPVRQRMEQGLEGLIPDTPKPGDSALDGVTNLIVSSNRMAVDRAMGQAEKLGYTPMLLSTTIEGETKDVARMHAAMAREVLASGNPLAAPCCLLSGGETTVTLGEDFGMGGRNMEFALAAALDLEGLPGVLAVSLGTDGTDGPTDAAGAWADGDSVARGAEQGLKARRFLERHDAYNFFKPLDDLIITGPTRTNVMDLRLMLVTGAEE
;
A
#
# COMPACT_ATOMS: atom_id res chain seq x y z
N MET A 1 -6.47 -27.04 29.55
CA MET A 1 -6.01 -25.62 29.50
C MET A 1 -7.25 -24.75 29.63
N PRO A 2 -7.20 -23.52 30.17
CA PRO A 2 -8.38 -22.67 30.12
C PRO A 2 -8.81 -22.51 28.66
N SER A 3 -10.14 -22.45 28.43
CA SER A 3 -10.73 -22.22 27.13
C SER A 3 -10.15 -20.93 26.51
N LYS A 4 -9.66 -21.00 25.27
CA LYS A 4 -9.09 -19.84 24.59
C LYS A 4 -10.23 -19.00 24.01
N ASP A 5 -10.26 -17.72 24.37
CA ASP A 5 -11.11 -16.75 23.71
C ASP A 5 -10.47 -16.36 22.37
N LEU A 6 -10.89 -17.04 21.30
CA LEU A 6 -10.33 -16.82 19.95
C LEU A 6 -10.46 -15.39 19.47
N ARG A 7 -11.55 -14.68 19.83
CA ARG A 7 -11.75 -13.27 19.43
C ARG A 7 -10.81 -12.33 20.18
N ALA A 8 -10.67 -12.54 21.50
CA ALA A 8 -9.73 -11.75 22.30
C ALA A 8 -8.28 -11.98 21.83
N ASP A 9 -7.90 -13.22 21.56
CA ASP A 9 -6.57 -13.55 21.03
C ASP A 9 -6.32 -12.93 19.66
N ALA A 10 -7.30 -13.01 18.74
CA ALA A 10 -7.20 -12.40 17.42
C ALA A 10 -7.10 -10.87 17.50
N ASP A 11 -7.84 -10.21 18.40
CA ASP A 11 -7.76 -8.78 18.63
C ASP A 11 -6.35 -8.36 19.09
N LEU A 12 -5.73 -9.12 20.00
CA LEU A 12 -4.35 -8.88 20.43
C LEU A 12 -3.34 -9.05 19.26
N ILE A 13 -3.55 -10.04 18.40
CA ILE A 13 -2.71 -10.28 17.22
C ILE A 13 -2.84 -9.12 16.23
N ILE A 14 -4.08 -8.69 15.92
CA ILE A 14 -4.36 -7.57 15.03
C ILE A 14 -3.73 -6.27 15.56
N LYS A 15 -3.94 -5.95 16.84
CA LYS A 15 -3.36 -4.76 17.47
C LYS A 15 -1.84 -4.76 17.39
N ALA A 16 -1.20 -5.91 17.61
CA ALA A 16 0.25 -6.03 17.51
C ALA A 16 0.73 -5.80 16.05
N ALA A 17 0.02 -6.34 15.08
CA ALA A 17 0.31 -6.15 13.66
C ALA A 17 0.17 -4.68 13.24
N LEU A 18 -0.97 -4.04 13.52
CA LEU A 18 -1.23 -2.65 13.16
C LEU A 18 -0.25 -1.68 13.85
N ALA A 19 0.07 -1.90 15.12
CA ALA A 19 1.05 -1.09 15.85
C ALA A 19 2.48 -1.20 15.27
N SER A 20 2.81 -2.30 14.59
CA SER A 20 4.14 -2.48 13.97
C SER A 20 4.31 -1.71 12.68
N VAL A 21 3.21 -1.35 12.02
CA VAL A 21 3.19 -0.64 10.74
C VAL A 21 2.67 0.79 10.88
N ASP A 22 2.63 1.32 12.10
CA ASP A 22 2.35 2.74 12.36
C ASP A 22 3.40 3.61 11.64
N PRO A 23 2.98 4.60 10.83
CA PRO A 23 3.90 5.37 10.00
C PRO A 23 4.93 6.15 10.80
N SER A 24 4.54 6.74 11.93
CA SER A 24 5.46 7.51 12.78
C SER A 24 6.50 6.60 13.43
N ARG A 25 6.06 5.43 13.89
CA ARG A 25 6.94 4.43 14.47
C ARG A 25 7.91 3.87 13.41
N ALA A 26 7.41 3.53 12.22
CA ALA A 26 8.24 3.01 11.13
C ALA A 26 9.37 3.98 10.76
N VAL A 27 9.09 5.28 10.69
CA VAL A 27 10.11 6.31 10.47
C VAL A 27 11.10 6.39 11.62
N LYS A 28 10.63 6.43 12.89
CA LYS A 28 11.51 6.53 14.07
C LYS A 28 12.38 5.28 14.26
N ASP A 29 11.89 4.11 13.88
CA ASP A 29 12.68 2.88 13.93
C ASP A 29 13.74 2.85 12.83
N ALA A 30 13.47 3.44 11.66
CA ALA A 30 14.37 3.52 10.51
C ALA A 30 15.40 4.65 10.59
N LEU A 31 15.08 5.76 11.30
CA LEU A 31 15.94 6.92 11.46
C LEU A 31 16.33 7.08 12.92
N LYS A 32 17.64 7.13 13.19
CA LYS A 32 18.16 7.43 14.52
C LYS A 32 19.25 8.49 14.43
N LEU A 33 19.08 9.57 15.18
CA LEU A 33 20.06 10.66 15.26
C LEU A 33 20.92 10.50 16.51
N ASP A 34 22.23 10.49 16.33
CA ASP A 34 23.25 10.50 17.39
C ASP A 34 24.27 11.60 17.11
N GLY A 35 24.10 12.76 17.74
CA GLY A 35 24.86 13.96 17.44
C GLY A 35 24.66 14.37 15.97
N ASP A 36 25.73 14.40 15.18
CA ASP A 36 25.69 14.67 13.74
C ASP A 36 25.63 13.41 12.88
N ARG A 37 25.41 12.24 13.49
CA ARG A 37 25.30 10.98 12.77
C ARG A 37 23.84 10.57 12.62
N LEU A 38 23.36 10.50 11.39
CA LEU A 38 22.05 9.95 11.07
C LEU A 38 22.22 8.49 10.65
N ILE A 39 21.70 7.58 11.46
CA ILE A 39 21.64 6.16 11.13
C ILE A 39 20.34 5.90 10.38
N VAL A 40 20.44 5.37 9.17
CA VAL A 40 19.30 5.08 8.30
C VAL A 40 19.52 3.75 7.58
N GLY A 41 18.63 2.77 7.80
CA GLY A 41 18.71 1.45 7.17
C GLY A 41 20.06 0.72 7.41
N GLY A 42 20.67 0.90 8.58
CA GLY A 42 21.98 0.34 8.91
C GLY A 42 23.19 1.10 8.34
N GLN A 43 22.96 2.15 7.54
CA GLN A 43 24.01 3.07 7.07
C GLN A 43 24.10 4.28 8.01
N THR A 44 25.30 4.81 8.18
CA THR A 44 25.53 6.04 8.94
C THR A 44 25.89 7.16 7.99
N LEU A 45 25.11 8.24 8.01
CA LEU A 45 25.36 9.47 7.28
C LEU A 45 25.88 10.52 8.26
N ASP A 46 27.00 11.16 7.92
CA ASP A 46 27.51 12.31 8.67
C ASP A 46 26.76 13.56 8.21
N LEU A 47 25.89 14.09 9.05
CA LEU A 47 25.11 15.29 8.74
C LEU A 47 25.95 16.56 8.66
N GLY A 48 27.17 16.56 9.21
CA GLY A 48 28.08 17.70 9.14
C GLY A 48 28.57 18.04 7.73
N ILE A 49 28.48 17.09 6.79
CA ILE A 49 28.84 17.34 5.38
C ILE A 49 27.71 17.96 4.56
N TYR A 50 26.46 17.92 5.07
CA TYR A 50 25.29 18.46 4.37
C TYR A 50 24.92 19.83 4.91
N LYS A 51 24.88 20.83 4.02
CA LYS A 51 24.40 22.18 4.36
C LYS A 51 22.87 22.26 4.42
N ARG A 52 22.21 21.39 3.70
CA ARG A 52 20.76 21.36 3.57
C ARG A 52 20.21 19.95 3.77
N ILE A 53 19.12 19.85 4.51
CA ILE A 53 18.29 18.65 4.59
C ILE A 53 16.90 19.04 4.09
N ILE A 54 16.48 18.44 3.00
CA ILE A 54 15.22 18.73 2.31
C ILE A 54 14.31 17.50 2.37
N VAL A 55 13.05 17.70 2.77
CA VAL A 55 12.08 16.61 2.87
C VAL A 55 11.02 16.77 1.77
N VAL A 56 10.83 15.73 0.97
CA VAL A 56 9.77 15.71 -0.04
C VAL A 56 9.01 14.39 0.06
N GLY A 57 7.79 14.35 -0.46
CA GLY A 57 7.07 13.09 -0.42
C GLY A 57 5.63 13.15 -0.91
N ALA A 58 5.02 11.96 -0.97
CA ALA A 58 3.62 11.81 -1.35
C ALA A 58 3.02 10.52 -0.80
N GLY A 59 1.75 10.58 -0.41
CA GLY A 59 0.96 9.42 -0.03
C GLY A 59 0.09 9.65 1.19
N LYS A 60 -0.86 8.74 1.42
CA LYS A 60 -1.86 8.83 2.50
C LYS A 60 -1.24 8.93 3.90
N ALA A 61 -0.07 8.32 4.11
CA ALA A 61 0.68 8.34 5.38
C ALA A 61 1.76 9.44 5.44
N GLY A 62 1.81 10.34 4.44
CA GLY A 62 2.85 11.35 4.34
C GLY A 62 2.94 12.30 5.54
N ALA A 63 1.82 12.74 6.10
CA ALA A 63 1.83 13.68 7.23
C ALA A 63 2.39 13.06 8.53
N PRO A 64 1.95 11.89 9.02
CA PRO A 64 2.57 11.26 10.18
C PRO A 64 4.04 10.86 9.95
N MET A 65 4.44 10.50 8.72
CA MET A 65 5.85 10.31 8.39
C MET A 65 6.64 11.60 8.50
N ALA A 66 6.13 12.72 7.99
CA ALA A 66 6.76 14.04 8.06
C ALA A 66 6.94 14.50 9.51
N GLN A 67 5.90 14.38 10.35
CA GLN A 67 5.98 14.67 11.78
C GLN A 67 7.09 13.86 12.47
N ALA A 68 7.20 12.57 12.15
CA ALA A 68 8.22 11.72 12.73
C ALA A 68 9.64 12.12 12.28
N VAL A 69 9.81 12.53 11.02
CA VAL A 69 11.10 13.05 10.52
C VAL A 69 11.49 14.35 11.23
N GLU A 70 10.55 15.28 11.42
CA GLU A 70 10.80 16.53 12.18
C GLU A 70 11.24 16.23 13.62
N GLN A 71 10.55 15.30 14.29
CA GLN A 71 10.90 14.90 15.66
C GLN A 71 12.28 14.25 15.76
N VAL A 72 12.68 13.44 14.77
CA VAL A 72 14.00 12.80 14.76
C VAL A 72 15.11 13.77 14.43
N LEU A 73 14.89 14.68 13.46
CA LEU A 73 15.94 15.59 12.97
C LEU A 73 16.05 16.90 13.76
N ASP A 74 15.14 17.17 14.66
CA ASP A 74 15.19 18.23 15.68
C ASP A 74 15.78 19.57 15.16
N GLY A 75 15.02 20.28 14.30
CA GLY A 75 15.38 21.59 13.77
C GLY A 75 16.45 21.60 12.66
N ARG A 76 16.89 20.45 12.15
CA ARG A 76 17.91 20.36 11.08
C ARG A 76 17.33 20.42 9.67
N ILE A 77 16.00 20.37 9.52
CA ILE A 77 15.32 20.43 8.23
C ILE A 77 15.33 21.86 7.72
N GLY A 78 15.87 22.07 6.52
CA GLY A 78 15.90 23.39 5.87
C GLY A 78 14.59 23.76 5.21
N ALA A 79 13.91 22.81 4.57
CA ALA A 79 12.62 22.96 3.93
C ALA A 79 11.99 21.57 3.65
N GLY A 80 10.69 21.53 3.43
CA GLY A 80 10.04 20.31 3.01
C GLY A 80 8.65 20.52 2.42
N ARG A 81 8.23 19.60 1.53
CA ARG A 81 6.90 19.55 0.93
C ARG A 81 6.43 18.12 0.76
N VAL A 82 5.27 17.81 1.33
CA VAL A 82 4.67 16.48 1.24
C VAL A 82 3.20 16.61 0.85
N VAL A 83 2.80 15.92 -0.22
CA VAL A 83 1.40 15.91 -0.66
C VAL A 83 0.67 14.69 -0.13
N VAL A 84 -0.49 14.92 0.50
CA VAL A 84 -1.34 13.89 1.10
C VAL A 84 -2.75 13.92 0.52
N LYS A 85 -3.54 12.88 0.76
CA LYS A 85 -4.95 12.84 0.39
C LYS A 85 -5.74 13.83 1.28
N ASP A 86 -6.80 14.41 0.73
CA ASP A 86 -7.78 15.23 1.48
C ASP A 86 -8.15 14.57 2.82
N GLY A 87 -8.08 15.33 3.91
CA GLY A 87 -8.36 14.86 5.26
C GLY A 87 -7.25 14.02 5.91
N HIS A 88 -6.10 13.85 5.25
CA HIS A 88 -4.94 13.15 5.81
C HIS A 88 -3.83 14.10 6.27
N GLY A 89 -4.09 15.41 6.27
CA GLY A 89 -3.15 16.40 6.80
C GLY A 89 -2.93 16.28 8.29
N ALA A 90 -1.80 16.79 8.76
CA ALA A 90 -1.48 16.99 10.16
C ALA A 90 -0.54 18.20 10.30
N PRO A 91 -0.52 18.91 11.44
CA PRO A 91 0.38 20.04 11.66
C PRO A 91 1.83 19.56 11.71
N THR A 92 2.70 20.36 11.08
CA THR A 92 4.15 20.19 10.99
C THR A 92 4.80 21.56 11.23
N ASP A 93 6.06 21.60 11.63
CA ASP A 93 6.76 22.86 11.98
C ASP A 93 7.45 23.47 10.75
N VAL A 94 8.08 22.67 9.90
CA VAL A 94 8.90 23.10 8.75
C VAL A 94 8.40 22.50 7.43
N ILE A 95 7.93 21.27 7.46
CA ILE A 95 7.49 20.56 6.27
C ILE A 95 6.06 20.99 5.91
N GLU A 96 5.88 21.64 4.77
CA GLU A 96 4.57 22.01 4.25
C GLU A 96 3.77 20.76 3.83
N ILE A 97 2.61 20.54 4.47
CA ILE A 97 1.68 19.47 4.09
C ILE A 97 0.63 20.04 3.14
N MET A 98 0.55 19.50 1.93
CA MET A 98 -0.38 19.90 0.89
C MET A 98 -1.41 18.81 0.66
N GLU A 99 -2.68 19.16 0.58
CA GLU A 99 -3.76 18.18 0.36
C GLU A 99 -4.23 18.19 -1.11
N ALA A 100 -4.49 17.00 -1.64
CA ALA A 100 -4.98 16.80 -2.99
C ALA A 100 -5.94 15.62 -3.10
N SER A 101 -6.68 15.56 -4.21
CA SER A 101 -7.66 14.50 -4.47
C SER A 101 -7.01 13.14 -4.76
N HIS A 102 -7.63 12.09 -4.24
CA HIS A 102 -7.27 10.70 -4.49
C HIS A 102 -8.55 9.83 -4.53
N PRO A 103 -8.75 8.87 -5.44
CA PRO A 103 -7.74 8.30 -6.38
C PRO A 103 -7.58 9.07 -7.70
N VAL A 104 -8.47 10.00 -8.02
CA VAL A 104 -8.41 10.78 -9.26
C VAL A 104 -7.62 12.07 -8.99
N PRO A 105 -6.50 12.31 -9.70
CA PRO A 105 -5.71 13.52 -9.53
C PRO A 105 -6.48 14.80 -9.90
N ASP A 106 -6.23 15.88 -9.18
CA ASP A 106 -6.77 17.22 -9.43
C ASP A 106 -5.66 18.27 -9.64
N ASP A 107 -6.04 19.53 -9.89
CA ASP A 107 -5.09 20.62 -10.12
C ASP A 107 -4.26 20.94 -8.87
N ARG A 108 -4.77 20.72 -7.65
CA ARG A 108 -4.01 20.86 -6.40
C ARG A 108 -2.85 19.87 -6.35
N GLY A 109 -3.08 18.62 -6.79
CA GLY A 109 -2.03 17.63 -6.94
C GLY A 109 -0.97 18.02 -7.96
N VAL A 110 -1.36 18.69 -9.05
CA VAL A 110 -0.40 19.23 -10.04
C VAL A 110 0.42 20.37 -9.45
N GLU A 111 -0.20 21.28 -8.73
CA GLU A 111 0.49 22.39 -8.04
C GLU A 111 1.50 21.84 -7.02
N ALA A 112 1.07 20.90 -6.19
CA ALA A 112 1.92 20.22 -5.21
C ALA A 112 3.11 19.52 -5.88
N GLY A 113 2.86 18.74 -6.93
CA GLY A 113 3.92 18.03 -7.65
C GLY A 113 4.91 18.97 -8.33
N ARG A 114 4.45 20.09 -8.91
CA ARG A 114 5.33 21.14 -9.47
C ARG A 114 6.15 21.82 -8.38
N SER A 115 5.52 22.13 -7.26
CA SER A 115 6.16 22.74 -6.10
C SER A 115 7.28 21.83 -5.55
N ILE A 116 7.05 20.51 -5.43
CA ILE A 116 8.06 19.53 -5.06
C ILE A 116 9.20 19.48 -6.11
N ALA A 117 8.86 19.40 -7.40
CA ALA A 117 9.86 19.36 -8.46
C ALA A 117 10.77 20.60 -8.47
N ASN A 118 10.20 21.78 -8.23
CA ASN A 118 10.94 23.04 -8.16
C ASN A 118 11.86 23.06 -6.93
N LEU A 119 11.33 22.73 -5.76
CA LEU A 119 12.14 22.67 -4.52
C LEU A 119 13.34 21.73 -4.70
N VAL A 120 13.12 20.54 -5.24
CA VAL A 120 14.21 19.58 -5.46
C VAL A 120 15.24 20.12 -6.44
N ARG A 121 14.81 20.74 -7.55
CA ARG A 121 15.71 21.32 -8.56
C ARG A 121 16.53 22.49 -8.01
N GLU A 122 15.92 23.36 -7.23
CA GLU A 122 16.57 24.55 -6.63
C GLU A 122 17.60 24.17 -5.57
N GLU A 123 17.35 23.09 -4.83
CA GLU A 123 18.21 22.66 -3.72
C GLU A 123 19.19 21.52 -4.12
N ALA A 124 19.19 21.09 -5.39
CA ALA A 124 20.07 20.01 -5.87
C ALA A 124 21.54 20.42 -5.85
N ALA A 125 22.29 19.90 -4.87
CA ALA A 125 23.73 20.15 -4.70
C ALA A 125 24.38 18.93 -4.02
N GLN A 126 25.72 18.78 -4.15
CA GLN A 126 26.46 17.66 -3.52
C GLN A 126 26.33 17.65 -1.99
N ASP A 127 26.14 18.81 -1.39
CA ASP A 127 26.00 19.00 0.06
C ASP A 127 24.51 19.13 0.50
N THR A 128 23.59 18.59 -0.31
CA THR A 128 22.16 18.44 0.04
C THR A 128 21.81 16.99 0.29
N LEU A 129 21.14 16.73 1.43
CA LEU A 129 20.49 15.47 1.74
C LEU A 129 18.98 15.60 1.51
N PHE A 130 18.45 14.81 0.59
CA PHE A 130 17.01 14.67 0.37
C PHE A 130 16.47 13.47 1.12
N LEU A 131 15.40 13.66 1.89
CA LEU A 131 14.57 12.58 2.44
C LEU A 131 13.26 12.54 1.66
N CYS A 132 12.97 11.41 1.03
CA CYS A 132 11.76 11.21 0.25
C CYS A 132 10.80 10.27 0.99
N LEU A 133 9.61 10.75 1.34
CA LEU A 133 8.60 10.00 2.08
C LEU A 133 7.53 9.50 1.11
N LEU A 134 7.44 8.18 0.93
CA LEU A 134 6.49 7.57 0.00
C LEU A 134 5.57 6.59 0.74
N SER A 135 4.28 6.66 0.40
CA SER A 135 3.29 5.71 0.92
C SER A 135 2.15 5.50 -0.06
N GLY A 136 1.20 4.66 0.29
CA GLY A 136 0.05 4.32 -0.53
C GLY A 136 -0.68 5.54 -1.09
N GLY A 137 -1.14 5.44 -2.33
CA GLY A 137 -1.76 6.53 -3.07
C GLY A 137 -0.79 7.54 -3.69
N GLY A 138 0.53 7.45 -3.42
CA GLY A 138 1.55 8.36 -3.94
C GLY A 138 1.53 8.53 -5.46
N SER A 139 1.14 7.49 -6.21
CA SER A 139 1.06 7.57 -7.67
C SER A 139 0.02 8.58 -8.18
N ALA A 140 -1.11 8.74 -7.48
CA ALA A 140 -2.15 9.71 -7.82
C ALA A 140 -1.89 11.09 -7.21
N LEU A 141 -1.22 11.15 -6.06
CA LEU A 141 -0.92 12.40 -5.34
C LEU A 141 0.33 13.11 -5.90
N LEU A 142 1.39 12.37 -6.27
CA LEU A 142 2.62 12.95 -6.83
C LEU A 142 2.45 13.20 -8.34
N VAL A 143 1.77 14.28 -8.69
CA VAL A 143 1.40 14.61 -10.07
C VAL A 143 2.17 15.82 -10.58
N ALA A 144 3.16 15.56 -11.43
CA ALA A 144 3.85 16.61 -12.19
C ALA A 144 3.88 16.19 -13.66
N PRO A 145 2.93 16.64 -14.49
CA PRO A 145 2.96 16.39 -15.92
C PRO A 145 4.31 16.82 -16.51
N ALA A 146 4.82 16.04 -17.47
CA ALA A 146 6.01 16.41 -18.19
C ALA A 146 5.78 17.73 -18.93
N GLU A 147 6.86 18.42 -19.26
CA GLU A 147 6.80 19.72 -19.94
C GLU A 147 5.97 19.59 -21.25
N GLY A 148 5.10 20.59 -21.49
CA GLY A 148 4.18 20.60 -22.62
C GLY A 148 2.90 19.77 -22.45
N LEU A 149 2.75 19.02 -21.34
CA LEU A 149 1.57 18.22 -21.04
C LEU A 149 0.71 18.84 -19.96
N SER A 150 -0.61 18.72 -20.11
CA SER A 150 -1.62 19.07 -19.10
C SER A 150 -2.02 17.86 -18.26
N LEU A 151 -2.71 18.11 -17.15
CA LEU A 151 -3.37 17.05 -16.37
C LEU A 151 -4.42 16.30 -17.20
N ALA A 152 -5.18 17.04 -18.02
CA ALA A 152 -6.20 16.48 -18.90
C ALA A 152 -5.61 15.47 -19.90
N ASP A 153 -4.45 15.77 -20.48
CA ASP A 153 -3.75 14.85 -21.39
C ASP A 153 -3.38 13.54 -20.71
N LYS A 154 -2.86 13.60 -19.48
CA LYS A 154 -2.51 12.41 -18.70
C LYS A 154 -3.76 11.61 -18.28
N GLN A 155 -4.82 12.28 -17.87
CA GLN A 155 -6.07 11.62 -17.50
C GLN A 155 -6.73 10.94 -18.69
N GLN A 156 -6.76 11.60 -19.86
CA GLN A 156 -7.30 11.01 -21.09
C GLN A 156 -6.49 9.79 -21.53
N THR A 157 -5.16 9.89 -21.54
CA THR A 157 -4.27 8.76 -21.86
C THR A 157 -4.49 7.59 -20.92
N THR A 158 -4.59 7.85 -19.60
CA THR A 158 -4.84 6.79 -18.61
C THR A 158 -6.22 6.14 -18.82
N ARG A 159 -7.27 6.92 -19.13
CA ARG A 159 -8.61 6.37 -19.42
C ARG A 159 -8.60 5.47 -20.66
N LEU A 160 -7.91 5.87 -21.71
CA LEU A 160 -7.76 5.05 -22.93
C LEU A 160 -7.06 3.72 -22.63
N LEU A 161 -5.98 3.74 -21.87
CA LEU A 161 -5.26 2.53 -21.45
C LEU A 161 -6.13 1.59 -20.60
N LEU A 162 -6.84 2.12 -19.61
CA LEU A 162 -7.76 1.32 -18.79
C LEU A 162 -8.89 0.72 -19.63
N ALA A 163 -9.48 1.49 -20.54
CA ALA A 163 -10.56 1.02 -21.43
C ALA A 163 -10.07 -0.02 -22.44
N SER A 164 -8.80 0.00 -22.79
CA SER A 164 -8.22 -0.99 -23.72
C SER A 164 -7.80 -2.31 -23.06
N GLY A 165 -7.85 -2.40 -21.72
CA GLY A 165 -7.44 -3.57 -20.96
C GLY A 165 -5.92 -3.71 -20.80
N ALA A 166 -5.18 -2.61 -20.91
CA ALA A 166 -3.74 -2.59 -20.62
C ALA A 166 -3.50 -2.96 -19.15
N ASP A 167 -2.47 -3.75 -18.89
CA ASP A 167 -2.10 -4.12 -17.52
C ASP A 167 -1.45 -2.95 -16.76
N ILE A 168 -1.32 -3.10 -15.44
CA ILE A 168 -0.80 -2.02 -14.58
C ILE A 168 0.67 -1.68 -14.88
N ALA A 169 1.48 -2.65 -15.33
CA ALA A 169 2.88 -2.40 -15.68
C ALA A 169 2.96 -1.55 -16.97
N GLU A 170 2.13 -1.86 -17.96
CA GLU A 170 2.01 -1.10 -19.20
C GLU A 170 1.48 0.32 -19.00
N ILE A 171 0.44 0.45 -18.16
CA ILE A 171 -0.07 1.77 -17.76
C ILE A 171 1.02 2.58 -17.06
N ASN A 172 1.78 1.96 -16.14
CA ASN A 172 2.84 2.63 -15.41
C ASN A 172 4.03 3.00 -16.32
N ALA A 173 4.38 2.19 -17.31
CA ALA A 173 5.41 2.55 -18.30
C ALA A 173 5.09 3.91 -18.96
N ILE A 174 3.88 4.08 -19.43
CA ILE A 174 3.44 5.34 -20.05
C ILE A 174 3.35 6.47 -19.01
N ARG A 175 2.79 6.23 -17.82
CA ARG A 175 2.68 7.24 -16.74
C ARG A 175 4.03 7.78 -16.30
N LYS A 176 5.08 6.96 -16.28
CA LYS A 176 6.45 7.34 -15.94
C LYS A 176 7.03 8.31 -16.98
N HIS A 177 6.89 8.02 -18.27
CA HIS A 177 7.39 8.85 -19.38
C HIS A 177 6.63 10.19 -19.54
N LEU A 178 5.39 10.26 -19.04
CA LEU A 178 4.58 11.48 -19.04
C LEU A 178 4.73 12.29 -17.74
N SER A 179 5.78 12.07 -16.93
CA SER A 179 5.94 12.69 -15.62
C SER A 179 7.34 13.26 -15.40
N GLN A 180 7.42 14.38 -14.68
CA GLN A 180 8.68 14.97 -14.23
C GLN A 180 9.26 14.27 -13.00
N LEU A 181 8.47 13.44 -12.28
CA LEU A 181 8.86 12.90 -10.98
C LEU A 181 8.90 11.38 -10.92
N LYS A 182 8.12 10.68 -11.77
CA LYS A 182 8.00 9.21 -11.77
C LYS A 182 9.14 8.55 -12.55
N GLY A 183 9.30 7.22 -12.37
CA GLY A 183 10.29 6.43 -13.13
C GLY A 183 11.72 6.92 -12.95
N GLY A 184 12.15 7.20 -11.72
CA GLY A 184 13.49 7.68 -11.39
C GLY A 184 13.72 9.17 -11.62
N ASN A 185 12.77 9.91 -12.20
CA ASN A 185 12.98 11.32 -12.52
C ASN A 185 13.12 12.21 -11.27
N LEU A 186 12.50 11.85 -10.12
CA LEU A 186 12.75 12.57 -8.87
C LEU A 186 14.21 12.43 -8.43
N ALA A 187 14.77 11.23 -8.53
CA ALA A 187 16.20 11.01 -8.25
C ALA A 187 17.09 11.80 -9.21
N ARG A 188 16.76 11.84 -10.51
CA ARG A 188 17.48 12.66 -11.50
C ARG A 188 17.45 14.15 -11.15
N LEU A 189 16.32 14.66 -10.67
CA LEU A 189 16.21 16.05 -10.24
C LEU A 189 17.02 16.34 -8.98
N ALA A 190 17.14 15.39 -8.06
CA ALA A 190 17.88 15.53 -6.81
C ALA A 190 19.40 15.42 -7.01
N ALA A 191 19.86 14.80 -8.11
CA ALA A 191 21.29 14.68 -8.39
C ALA A 191 21.95 16.07 -8.59
N PRO A 192 23.17 16.29 -8.05
CA PRO A 192 24.09 15.33 -7.45
C PRO A 192 23.93 15.14 -5.93
N GLY A 193 22.84 15.58 -5.33
CA GLY A 193 22.57 15.42 -3.89
C GLY A 193 22.36 13.96 -3.49
N ARG A 194 22.51 13.67 -2.21
CA ARG A 194 22.18 12.38 -1.61
C ARG A 194 20.68 12.26 -1.41
N LEU A 195 20.06 11.16 -1.85
CA LEU A 195 18.61 10.92 -1.67
C LEU A 195 18.37 9.62 -0.90
N VAL A 196 17.59 9.70 0.17
CA VAL A 196 17.14 8.56 0.95
C VAL A 196 15.62 8.53 0.94
N SER A 197 15.04 7.45 0.41
CA SER A 197 13.59 7.25 0.41
C SER A 197 13.17 6.34 1.54
N LEU A 198 12.19 6.78 2.34
CA LEU A 198 11.50 5.99 3.35
C LEU A 198 10.13 5.61 2.78
N ILE A 199 9.88 4.33 2.65
CA ILE A 199 8.76 3.81 1.87
C ILE A 199 7.87 2.92 2.74
N ILE A 200 6.58 3.26 2.81
CA ILE A 200 5.53 2.37 3.30
C ILE A 200 4.89 1.71 2.08
N SER A 201 5.04 0.40 1.96
CA SER A 201 4.60 -0.35 0.79
C SER A 201 3.16 -0.84 0.92
N ASP A 202 2.33 -0.45 -0.05
CA ASP A 202 0.97 -0.96 -0.28
C ASP A 202 0.89 -1.81 -1.57
N VAL A 203 2.03 -2.30 -2.05
CA VAL A 203 2.14 -3.05 -3.30
C VAL A 203 2.55 -4.49 -3.01
N VAL A 204 1.85 -5.45 -3.59
CA VAL A 204 2.16 -6.87 -3.49
C VAL A 204 3.60 -7.13 -3.98
N GLY A 205 4.40 -7.80 -3.12
CA GLY A 205 5.81 -8.09 -3.40
C GLY A 205 6.75 -6.91 -3.29
N ASP A 206 6.31 -5.78 -2.71
CA ASP A 206 7.15 -4.62 -2.37
C ASP A 206 7.94 -4.04 -3.56
N ARG A 207 7.35 -4.07 -4.75
CA ARG A 207 8.00 -3.63 -5.98
C ARG A 207 8.20 -2.13 -6.02
N LEU A 208 9.44 -1.68 -5.80
CA LEU A 208 9.83 -0.27 -5.76
C LEU A 208 9.51 0.52 -7.05
N ASP A 209 9.54 -0.16 -8.21
CA ASP A 209 9.22 0.43 -9.51
C ASP A 209 7.71 0.68 -9.71
N VAL A 210 6.87 0.06 -8.88
CA VAL A 210 5.41 0.20 -8.87
C VAL A 210 4.96 1.21 -7.80
N ILE A 211 5.55 1.16 -6.59
CA ILE A 211 5.21 2.07 -5.49
C ILE A 211 5.39 3.53 -5.93
N ALA A 212 4.32 4.32 -5.85
CA ALA A 212 4.25 5.70 -6.35
C ALA A 212 4.71 5.86 -7.82
N SER A 213 4.75 4.76 -8.62
CA SER A 213 5.34 4.67 -9.97
C SER A 213 6.85 4.94 -9.98
N GLY A 214 7.58 4.51 -8.95
CA GLY A 214 9.03 4.46 -8.87
C GLY A 214 9.77 5.79 -9.02
N PRO A 215 9.49 6.84 -8.23
CA PRO A 215 10.11 8.14 -8.42
C PRO A 215 11.62 8.17 -8.17
N THR A 216 12.13 7.21 -7.41
CA THR A 216 13.52 7.14 -6.95
C THR A 216 14.26 5.87 -7.36
N VAL A 217 13.72 5.12 -8.30
CA VAL A 217 14.33 3.89 -8.83
C VAL A 217 14.41 3.90 -10.35
N ALA A 218 15.30 3.07 -10.91
CA ALA A 218 15.42 2.89 -12.34
C ALA A 218 14.10 2.42 -12.98
N ASP A 219 13.84 2.90 -14.18
CA ASP A 219 12.72 2.46 -15.01
C ASP A 219 13.25 1.57 -16.16
N HIS A 220 12.75 0.35 -16.22
CA HIS A 220 13.12 -0.60 -17.28
C HIS A 220 12.41 -0.34 -18.61
N SER A 221 11.26 0.36 -18.59
CA SER A 221 10.51 0.67 -19.81
C SER A 221 11.15 1.82 -20.59
N THR A 222 11.00 1.81 -21.90
CA THR A 222 11.59 2.76 -22.84
C THR A 222 10.52 3.52 -23.62
N TRP A 223 10.93 4.57 -24.36
CA TRP A 223 10.04 5.24 -25.32
C TRP A 223 9.48 4.27 -26.36
N THR A 224 10.29 3.29 -26.78
CA THR A 224 9.86 2.24 -27.73
C THR A 224 8.76 1.39 -27.12
N ASP A 225 8.93 0.93 -25.87
CA ASP A 225 7.90 0.16 -25.16
C ASP A 225 6.60 0.95 -25.04
N CYS A 226 6.68 2.23 -24.68
CA CYS A 226 5.50 3.10 -24.58
C CYS A 226 4.73 3.20 -25.91
N ARG A 227 5.45 3.40 -27.01
CA ARG A 227 4.83 3.43 -28.35
C ARG A 227 4.19 2.09 -28.68
N ASP A 228 4.92 0.99 -28.48
CA ASP A 228 4.47 -0.36 -28.85
C ASP A 228 3.23 -0.77 -28.05
N ILE A 229 3.13 -0.37 -26.78
CA ILE A 229 1.91 -0.52 -25.98
C ILE A 229 0.74 0.21 -26.64
N LEU A 230 0.87 1.49 -26.94
CA LEU A 230 -0.20 2.29 -27.54
C LEU A 230 -0.62 1.77 -28.92
N VAL A 231 0.32 1.29 -29.73
CA VAL A 231 0.04 0.70 -31.04
C VAL A 231 -0.66 -0.65 -30.89
N ARG A 232 -0.19 -1.52 -30.00
CA ARG A 232 -0.77 -2.84 -29.75
C ARG A 232 -2.24 -2.77 -29.33
N TYR A 233 -2.58 -1.78 -28.51
CA TYR A 233 -3.97 -1.55 -28.08
C TYR A 233 -4.78 -0.69 -29.07
N GLY A 234 -4.21 -0.28 -30.20
CA GLY A 234 -4.90 0.51 -31.23
C GLY A 234 -5.28 1.93 -30.78
N ILE A 235 -4.61 2.47 -29.76
CA ILE A 235 -4.92 3.80 -29.18
C ILE A 235 -3.88 4.88 -29.52
N TRP A 236 -2.85 4.58 -30.32
CA TRP A 236 -1.82 5.54 -30.70
C TRP A 236 -2.37 6.84 -31.29
N GLU A 237 -3.33 6.74 -32.21
CA GLU A 237 -3.98 7.91 -32.84
C GLU A 237 -5.03 8.57 -31.94
N GLN A 238 -5.45 7.92 -30.84
CA GLN A 238 -6.49 8.42 -29.93
C GLN A 238 -5.92 9.21 -28.74
N VAL A 239 -4.64 8.99 -28.40
CA VAL A 239 -3.99 9.77 -27.32
C VAL A 239 -3.88 11.24 -27.72
N PRO A 240 -3.90 12.17 -26.76
CA PRO A 240 -3.75 13.60 -27.04
C PRO A 240 -2.51 13.91 -27.86
N ALA A 241 -2.63 14.87 -28.79
CA ALA A 241 -1.52 15.25 -29.66
C ALA A 241 -0.23 15.63 -28.91
N PRO A 242 -0.26 16.35 -27.76
CA PRO A 242 0.96 16.62 -27.00
C PRO A 242 1.63 15.35 -26.44
N VAL A 243 0.84 14.33 -26.07
CA VAL A 243 1.37 13.05 -25.59
C VAL A 243 2.10 12.32 -26.73
N ARG A 244 1.48 12.24 -27.91
CA ARG A 244 2.08 11.62 -29.10
C ARG A 244 3.36 12.35 -29.50
N GLN A 245 3.32 13.68 -29.60
CA GLN A 245 4.49 14.49 -29.93
C GLN A 245 5.65 14.25 -28.97
N ARG A 246 5.37 14.18 -27.65
CA ARG A 246 6.40 13.88 -26.66
C ARG A 246 7.01 12.49 -26.86
N MET A 247 6.19 11.49 -27.19
CA MET A 247 6.70 10.14 -27.47
C MET A 247 7.55 10.11 -28.74
N GLU A 248 7.14 10.79 -29.79
CA GLU A 248 7.93 10.95 -31.03
C GLU A 248 9.29 11.61 -30.75
N GLN A 249 9.30 12.70 -29.99
CA GLN A 249 10.54 13.37 -29.56
C GLN A 249 11.45 12.45 -28.74
N GLY A 250 10.88 11.60 -27.88
CA GLY A 250 11.64 10.61 -27.11
C GLY A 250 12.26 9.54 -28.02
N LEU A 251 11.50 9.02 -28.98
CA LEU A 251 11.97 8.04 -29.98
C LEU A 251 13.08 8.60 -30.87
N GLU A 252 13.03 9.87 -31.19
CA GLU A 252 14.05 10.61 -31.97
C GLU A 252 15.28 10.99 -31.11
N GLY A 253 15.27 10.72 -29.79
CA GLY A 253 16.36 11.06 -28.88
C GLY A 253 16.43 12.55 -28.51
N LEU A 254 15.41 13.36 -28.83
CA LEU A 254 15.33 14.78 -28.48
C LEU A 254 14.98 14.99 -27.00
N ILE A 255 14.34 14.03 -26.38
CA ILE A 255 14.04 13.99 -24.93
C ILE A 255 14.73 12.77 -24.35
N PRO A 256 15.49 12.90 -23.25
CA PRO A 256 16.13 11.76 -22.62
C PRO A 256 15.07 10.79 -22.08
N ASP A 257 15.42 9.52 -22.09
CA ASP A 257 14.58 8.49 -21.48
C ASP A 257 14.58 8.65 -19.94
N THR A 258 13.64 7.98 -19.26
CA THR A 258 13.67 7.85 -17.81
C THR A 258 14.98 7.20 -17.34
N PRO A 259 15.51 7.48 -16.12
CA PRO A 259 16.72 6.84 -15.63
C PRO A 259 16.68 5.32 -15.72
N LYS A 260 17.70 4.74 -16.35
CA LYS A 260 17.85 3.29 -16.53
C LYS A 260 18.78 2.68 -15.47
N PRO A 261 18.78 1.37 -15.27
CA PRO A 261 19.80 0.71 -14.44
C PRO A 261 21.20 1.13 -14.86
N GLY A 262 22.02 1.63 -13.90
CA GLY A 262 23.36 2.14 -14.15
C GLY A 262 23.43 3.63 -14.54
N ASP A 263 22.30 4.34 -14.56
CA ASP A 263 22.30 5.81 -14.71
C ASP A 263 22.91 6.44 -13.44
N SER A 264 23.92 7.29 -13.62
CA SER A 264 24.65 7.96 -12.53
C SER A 264 23.76 8.84 -11.65
N ALA A 265 22.61 9.28 -12.14
CA ALA A 265 21.61 9.99 -11.33
C ALA A 265 21.06 9.16 -10.17
N LEU A 266 21.24 7.83 -10.20
CA LEU A 266 20.79 6.90 -9.18
C LEU A 266 21.90 6.49 -8.18
N ASP A 267 23.18 6.86 -8.42
CA ASP A 267 24.31 6.46 -7.57
C ASP A 267 24.19 6.97 -6.11
N GLY A 268 23.59 8.16 -5.96
CA GLY A 268 23.34 8.79 -4.66
C GLY A 268 22.03 8.38 -3.98
N VAL A 269 21.35 7.32 -4.44
CA VAL A 269 19.99 6.96 -3.97
C VAL A 269 20.03 5.74 -3.05
N THR A 270 19.29 5.82 -1.94
CA THR A 270 18.97 4.67 -1.08
C THR A 270 17.47 4.59 -0.90
N ASN A 271 16.89 3.44 -1.20
CA ASN A 271 15.47 3.18 -0.99
C ASN A 271 15.29 2.17 0.15
N LEU A 272 14.48 2.53 1.16
CA LEU A 272 14.22 1.71 2.34
C LEU A 272 12.72 1.49 2.49
N ILE A 273 12.29 0.25 2.49
CA ILE A 273 10.95 -0.12 2.91
C ILE A 273 10.96 -0.15 4.43
N VAL A 274 10.28 0.83 5.03
CA VAL A 274 10.20 1.01 6.48
C VAL A 274 8.95 0.38 7.09
N SER A 275 7.96 0.08 6.25
CA SER A 275 6.75 -0.63 6.62
C SER A 275 6.18 -1.39 5.41
N SER A 276 5.76 -2.64 5.63
CA SER A 276 5.19 -3.51 4.59
C SER A 276 4.25 -4.55 5.20
N ASN A 277 3.50 -5.24 4.34
CA ASN A 277 2.64 -6.34 4.73
C ASN A 277 3.43 -7.44 5.47
N ARG A 278 4.62 -7.78 4.97
CA ARG A 278 5.49 -8.76 5.60
C ARG A 278 5.80 -8.40 7.06
N MET A 279 6.10 -7.15 7.35
CA MET A 279 6.40 -6.70 8.72
C MET A 279 5.17 -6.80 9.63
N ALA A 280 3.97 -6.49 9.13
CA ALA A 280 2.72 -6.67 9.86
C ALA A 280 2.47 -8.14 10.20
N VAL A 281 2.63 -9.02 9.21
CA VAL A 281 2.43 -10.47 9.39
C VAL A 281 3.47 -11.07 10.32
N ASP A 282 4.74 -10.73 10.20
CA ASP A 282 5.80 -11.21 11.10
C ASP A 282 5.51 -10.81 12.57
N ARG A 283 4.96 -9.61 12.79
CA ARG A 283 4.57 -9.18 14.13
C ARG A 283 3.32 -9.91 14.62
N ALA A 284 2.35 -10.18 13.75
CA ALA A 284 1.19 -11.00 14.06
C ALA A 284 1.61 -12.42 14.45
N MET A 285 2.54 -13.05 13.73
CA MET A 285 3.11 -14.35 14.06
C MET A 285 3.74 -14.35 15.44
N GLY A 286 4.62 -13.40 15.75
CA GLY A 286 5.27 -13.32 17.06
C GLY A 286 4.29 -13.05 18.21
N GLN A 287 3.13 -12.42 17.95
CA GLN A 287 2.08 -12.28 18.96
C GLN A 287 1.28 -13.57 19.14
N ALA A 288 0.99 -14.28 18.04
CA ALA A 288 0.33 -15.59 18.08
C ALA A 288 1.16 -16.62 18.90
N GLU A 289 2.49 -16.64 18.70
CA GLU A 289 3.40 -17.48 19.51
C GLU A 289 3.31 -17.19 21.01
N LYS A 290 3.28 -15.90 21.40
CA LYS A 290 3.15 -15.50 22.81
C LYS A 290 1.83 -15.94 23.44
N LEU A 291 0.78 -16.06 22.62
CA LEU A 291 -0.53 -16.56 23.02
C LEU A 291 -0.61 -18.10 22.98
N GLY A 292 0.49 -18.78 22.63
CA GLY A 292 0.60 -20.24 22.62
C GLY A 292 -0.01 -20.91 21.40
N TYR A 293 -0.07 -20.19 20.26
CA TYR A 293 -0.37 -20.78 18.97
C TYR A 293 0.94 -21.09 18.24
N THR A 294 0.93 -22.15 17.43
CA THR A 294 1.99 -22.38 16.44
C THR A 294 1.65 -21.59 15.17
N PRO A 295 2.36 -20.49 14.84
CA PRO A 295 2.03 -19.70 13.66
C PRO A 295 2.61 -20.33 12.39
N MET A 296 1.89 -20.17 11.28
CA MET A 296 2.35 -20.53 9.94
C MET A 296 2.04 -19.42 8.96
N LEU A 297 3.07 -18.87 8.35
CA LEU A 297 2.91 -17.95 7.24
C LEU A 297 2.59 -18.72 5.95
N LEU A 298 1.44 -18.44 5.35
CA LEU A 298 1.08 -18.99 4.04
C LEU A 298 1.74 -18.18 2.92
N SER A 299 1.52 -16.88 2.91
CA SER A 299 2.14 -15.94 1.97
C SER A 299 1.78 -14.50 2.36
N THR A 300 2.59 -13.53 1.95
CA THR A 300 2.27 -12.08 2.02
C THR A 300 1.94 -11.49 0.64
N THR A 301 1.83 -12.32 -0.38
CA THR A 301 1.63 -11.91 -1.77
C THR A 301 0.41 -12.60 -2.40
N ILE A 302 -0.64 -12.86 -1.60
CA ILE A 302 -1.85 -13.52 -2.11
C ILE A 302 -2.68 -12.49 -2.88
N GLU A 303 -2.97 -12.82 -4.14
CA GLU A 303 -3.85 -12.12 -5.06
C GLU A 303 -4.94 -13.07 -5.57
N GLY A 304 -5.90 -12.55 -6.31
CA GLY A 304 -6.98 -13.32 -6.94
C GLY A 304 -8.34 -13.06 -6.34
N GLU A 305 -9.33 -13.87 -6.73
CA GLU A 305 -10.72 -13.72 -6.29
C GLU A 305 -10.88 -14.08 -4.82
N THR A 306 -11.43 -13.14 -4.05
CA THR A 306 -11.49 -13.21 -2.58
C THR A 306 -12.17 -14.46 -2.06
N LYS A 307 -13.34 -14.83 -2.61
CA LYS A 307 -14.09 -16.02 -2.16
C LYS A 307 -13.32 -17.32 -2.36
N ASP A 308 -12.51 -17.43 -3.42
CA ASP A 308 -11.75 -18.64 -3.70
C ASP A 308 -10.54 -18.75 -2.75
N VAL A 309 -9.91 -17.61 -2.45
CA VAL A 309 -8.85 -17.52 -1.44
C VAL A 309 -9.40 -17.90 -0.05
N ALA A 310 -10.58 -17.41 0.32
CA ALA A 310 -11.23 -17.74 1.60
C ALA A 310 -11.51 -19.24 1.73
N ARG A 311 -12.03 -19.86 0.68
CA ARG A 311 -12.32 -21.32 0.64
C ARG A 311 -11.05 -22.15 0.81
N MET A 312 -9.95 -21.73 0.20
CA MET A 312 -8.65 -22.39 0.38
C MET A 312 -8.19 -22.31 1.85
N HIS A 313 -8.29 -21.14 2.48
CA HIS A 313 -7.94 -20.97 3.90
C HIS A 313 -8.84 -21.83 4.81
N ALA A 314 -10.14 -21.85 4.57
CA ALA A 314 -11.07 -22.68 5.32
C ALA A 314 -10.78 -24.19 5.14
N ALA A 315 -10.39 -24.63 3.93
CA ALA A 315 -10.00 -26.01 3.69
C ALA A 315 -8.75 -26.40 4.50
N MET A 316 -7.76 -25.51 4.62
CA MET A 316 -6.58 -25.74 5.44
C MET A 316 -6.94 -25.82 6.93
N ALA A 317 -7.83 -24.97 7.44
CA ALA A 317 -8.29 -25.06 8.83
C ALA A 317 -9.03 -26.38 9.11
N ARG A 318 -9.87 -26.86 8.17
CA ARG A 318 -10.53 -28.18 8.27
C ARG A 318 -9.50 -29.32 8.29
N GLU A 319 -8.45 -29.24 7.48
CA GLU A 319 -7.40 -30.25 7.45
C GLU A 319 -6.63 -30.29 8.78
N VAL A 320 -6.34 -29.13 9.35
CA VAL A 320 -5.75 -29.03 10.71
C VAL A 320 -6.60 -29.78 11.72
N LEU A 321 -7.92 -29.54 11.74
CA LEU A 321 -8.85 -30.21 12.66
C LEU A 321 -8.94 -31.71 12.43
N ALA A 322 -8.91 -32.13 11.16
CA ALA A 322 -9.11 -33.54 10.78
C ALA A 322 -7.86 -34.42 10.97
N SER A 323 -6.70 -33.91 10.65
CA SER A 323 -5.47 -34.70 10.56
C SER A 323 -4.26 -34.13 11.32
N GLY A 324 -4.35 -32.89 11.79
CA GLY A 324 -3.22 -32.16 12.36
C GLY A 324 -2.20 -31.68 11.33
N ASN A 325 -2.56 -31.67 10.03
CA ASN A 325 -1.70 -31.18 8.95
C ASN A 325 -2.22 -29.81 8.41
N PRO A 326 -1.33 -28.90 7.96
CA PRO A 326 0.14 -29.00 7.91
C PRO A 326 0.80 -28.82 9.29
N LEU A 327 0.06 -28.44 10.34
CA LEU A 327 0.53 -28.35 11.72
C LEU A 327 -0.62 -28.61 12.70
N ALA A 328 -0.27 -29.11 13.90
CA ALA A 328 -1.25 -29.45 14.93
C ALA A 328 -1.84 -28.18 15.58
N ALA A 329 -3.12 -28.25 15.98
CA ALA A 329 -3.73 -27.26 16.85
C ALA A 329 -3.13 -27.32 18.28
N PRO A 330 -3.05 -26.16 19.01
CA PRO A 330 -3.51 -24.85 18.58
C PRO A 330 -2.55 -24.18 17.62
N CYS A 331 -3.08 -23.66 16.50
CA CYS A 331 -2.27 -22.99 15.49
C CYS A 331 -2.92 -21.72 14.94
N CYS A 332 -2.10 -20.90 14.29
CA CYS A 332 -2.53 -19.69 13.60
C CYS A 332 -1.97 -19.70 12.17
N LEU A 333 -2.83 -19.85 11.18
CA LEU A 333 -2.45 -19.67 9.77
C LEU A 333 -2.58 -18.20 9.43
N LEU A 334 -1.53 -17.60 8.88
CA LEU A 334 -1.49 -16.17 8.57
C LEU A 334 -1.21 -15.95 7.08
N SER A 335 -1.85 -14.95 6.54
CA SER A 335 -1.54 -14.49 5.18
C SER A 335 -1.77 -12.98 5.03
N GLY A 336 -1.14 -12.45 4.00
CA GLY A 336 -1.32 -11.08 3.54
C GLY A 336 -1.47 -11.00 2.02
N GLY A 337 -1.34 -9.82 1.48
CA GLY A 337 -1.57 -9.52 0.08
C GLY A 337 -2.86 -8.76 -0.14
N GLU A 338 -3.32 -8.69 -1.38
CA GLU A 338 -4.50 -7.92 -1.75
C GLU A 338 -5.35 -8.71 -2.76
N THR A 339 -6.54 -9.16 -2.32
CA THR A 339 -7.47 -9.88 -3.17
C THR A 339 -8.48 -8.94 -3.81
N THR A 340 -9.21 -9.42 -4.80
CA THR A 340 -10.22 -8.67 -5.54
C THR A 340 -11.59 -9.31 -5.41
N VAL A 341 -12.65 -8.49 -5.57
CA VAL A 341 -14.03 -8.93 -5.69
C VAL A 341 -14.53 -8.51 -7.06
N THR A 342 -14.90 -9.48 -7.87
CA THR A 342 -15.50 -9.23 -9.18
C THR A 342 -16.98 -8.92 -9.01
N LEU A 343 -17.34 -7.63 -9.07
CA LEU A 343 -18.71 -7.16 -8.90
C LEU A 343 -19.52 -7.34 -10.17
N GLY A 344 -20.81 -7.75 -10.03
CA GLY A 344 -21.82 -7.70 -11.07
C GLY A 344 -22.53 -6.33 -11.11
N GLU A 345 -23.67 -6.28 -11.80
CA GLU A 345 -24.50 -5.05 -11.89
C GLU A 345 -25.31 -4.77 -10.61
N ASP A 346 -25.75 -5.80 -9.90
CA ASP A 346 -26.53 -5.70 -8.65
C ASP A 346 -25.69 -6.22 -7.48
N PHE A 347 -25.05 -5.31 -6.76
CA PHE A 347 -24.23 -5.61 -5.59
C PHE A 347 -24.63 -4.77 -4.38
N GLY A 348 -24.42 -5.34 -3.19
CA GLY A 348 -24.70 -4.71 -1.91
C GLY A 348 -23.53 -3.93 -1.33
N MET A 349 -23.48 -3.86 0.00
CA MET A 349 -22.45 -3.14 0.75
C MET A 349 -21.45 -4.13 1.35
N GLY A 350 -20.16 -3.89 1.09
CA GLY A 350 -19.07 -4.71 1.62
C GLY A 350 -17.74 -4.35 1.00
N GLY A 351 -16.78 -5.20 1.25
CA GLY A 351 -15.43 -5.15 0.68
C GLY A 351 -14.80 -6.54 0.69
N ARG A 352 -13.59 -6.65 0.17
CA ARG A 352 -12.88 -7.93 0.02
C ARG A 352 -12.63 -8.65 1.35
N ASN A 353 -12.39 -7.92 2.43
CA ASN A 353 -12.10 -8.52 3.72
C ASN A 353 -13.36 -9.09 4.39
N MET A 354 -14.48 -8.38 4.34
CA MET A 354 -15.75 -8.90 4.81
C MET A 354 -16.25 -10.05 3.92
N GLU A 355 -16.02 -9.98 2.60
CA GLU A 355 -16.36 -11.08 1.69
C GLU A 355 -15.52 -12.33 1.98
N PHE A 356 -14.23 -12.17 2.29
CA PHE A 356 -13.39 -13.26 2.75
C PHE A 356 -14.00 -13.95 3.99
N ALA A 357 -14.33 -13.17 5.01
CA ALA A 357 -14.91 -13.70 6.24
C ALA A 357 -16.25 -14.43 5.99
N LEU A 358 -17.12 -13.88 5.13
CA LEU A 358 -18.41 -14.50 4.82
C LEU A 358 -18.26 -15.80 4.00
N ALA A 359 -17.36 -15.83 3.05
CA ALA A 359 -17.05 -17.05 2.30
C ALA A 359 -16.44 -18.13 3.20
N ALA A 360 -15.53 -17.74 4.11
CA ALA A 360 -14.98 -18.65 5.11
C ALA A 360 -16.07 -19.17 6.07
N ALA A 361 -16.97 -18.32 6.54
CA ALA A 361 -18.08 -18.72 7.43
C ALA A 361 -18.92 -19.88 6.85
N LEU A 362 -19.23 -19.83 5.55
CA LEU A 362 -19.99 -20.87 4.87
C LEU A 362 -19.24 -22.24 4.85
N ASP A 363 -17.92 -22.20 4.72
CA ASP A 363 -17.11 -23.42 4.67
C ASP A 363 -16.67 -23.92 6.06
N LEU A 364 -16.83 -23.09 7.10
CA LEU A 364 -16.55 -23.41 8.51
C LEU A 364 -17.82 -23.74 9.30
N GLU A 365 -19.01 -23.70 8.70
CA GLU A 365 -20.30 -23.90 9.38
C GLU A 365 -20.28 -25.19 10.23
N GLY A 366 -20.64 -25.04 11.52
CA GLY A 366 -20.68 -26.14 12.48
C GLY A 366 -19.33 -26.65 12.99
N LEU A 367 -18.20 -26.06 12.60
CA LEU A 367 -16.88 -26.44 13.09
C LEU A 367 -16.50 -25.65 14.36
N PRO A 368 -16.34 -26.32 15.52
CA PRO A 368 -15.90 -25.65 16.73
C PRO A 368 -14.41 -25.34 16.71
N GLY A 369 -14.04 -24.32 17.49
CA GLY A 369 -12.62 -24.00 17.73
C GLY A 369 -11.88 -23.43 16.53
N VAL A 370 -12.59 -22.78 15.60
CA VAL A 370 -12.01 -22.09 14.45
C VAL A 370 -12.53 -20.66 14.38
N LEU A 371 -11.64 -19.71 14.16
CA LEU A 371 -11.98 -18.30 13.87
C LEU A 371 -11.21 -17.83 12.64
N ALA A 372 -11.95 -17.40 11.63
CA ALA A 372 -11.43 -16.71 10.45
C ALA A 372 -11.53 -15.19 10.63
N VAL A 373 -10.48 -14.48 10.26
CA VAL A 373 -10.42 -13.02 10.31
C VAL A 373 -9.81 -12.49 9.03
N SER A 374 -10.37 -11.42 8.50
CA SER A 374 -9.72 -10.65 7.43
C SER A 374 -9.99 -9.17 7.63
N LEU A 375 -8.95 -8.34 7.47
CA LEU A 375 -9.06 -6.89 7.59
C LEU A 375 -8.07 -6.15 6.69
N GLY A 376 -8.49 -4.99 6.19
CA GLY A 376 -7.62 -4.00 5.56
C GLY A 376 -6.85 -3.22 6.63
N THR A 377 -5.55 -3.11 6.47
CA THR A 377 -4.69 -2.43 7.45
C THR A 377 -4.92 -0.92 7.51
N ASP A 378 -5.56 -0.30 6.51
CA ASP A 378 -5.92 1.12 6.50
C ASP A 378 -7.18 1.45 7.33
N GLY A 379 -7.86 0.42 7.82
CA GLY A 379 -9.04 0.56 8.68
C GLY A 379 -10.35 0.68 7.92
N THR A 380 -10.34 0.43 6.60
CA THR A 380 -11.53 0.49 5.76
C THR A 380 -11.60 -0.73 4.83
N ASP A 381 -12.80 -1.18 4.51
CA ASP A 381 -13.03 -2.27 3.56
C ASP A 381 -14.21 -1.89 2.62
N GLY A 382 -13.87 -1.60 1.36
CA GLY A 382 -14.81 -1.02 0.41
C GLY A 382 -15.35 0.34 0.87
N PRO A 383 -16.61 0.69 0.55
CA PRO A 383 -17.22 1.97 0.93
C PRO A 383 -17.86 1.93 2.33
N THR A 384 -17.20 1.28 3.32
CA THR A 384 -17.75 1.07 4.66
C THR A 384 -16.86 1.66 5.75
N ASP A 385 -17.35 1.70 6.99
CA ASP A 385 -16.63 2.10 8.20
C ASP A 385 -15.92 0.92 8.90
N ALA A 386 -16.06 -0.30 8.36
CA ALA A 386 -15.41 -1.50 8.86
C ALA A 386 -14.07 -1.74 8.15
N ALA A 387 -13.07 -2.21 8.89
CA ALA A 387 -11.81 -2.71 8.34
C ALA A 387 -11.94 -4.13 7.78
N GLY A 388 -12.92 -4.89 8.24
CA GLY A 388 -13.13 -6.28 7.89
C GLY A 388 -14.13 -6.95 8.82
N ALA A 389 -14.03 -8.28 8.96
CA ALA A 389 -14.94 -9.05 9.80
C ALA A 389 -14.30 -10.31 10.41
N TRP A 390 -14.96 -10.81 11.47
CA TRP A 390 -14.75 -12.11 12.10
C TRP A 390 -15.76 -13.12 11.58
N ALA A 391 -15.36 -14.38 11.47
CA ALA A 391 -16.26 -15.47 11.18
C ALA A 391 -15.83 -16.74 11.90
N ASP A 392 -16.76 -17.46 12.50
CA ASP A 392 -16.57 -18.71 13.19
C ASP A 392 -17.58 -19.77 12.71
N GLY A 393 -17.52 -20.97 13.28
CA GLY A 393 -18.44 -22.06 12.92
C GLY A 393 -19.91 -21.78 13.21
N ASP A 394 -20.22 -20.81 14.06
CA ASP A 394 -21.59 -20.45 14.47
C ASP A 394 -22.12 -19.23 13.71
N SER A 395 -21.30 -18.52 12.93
CA SER A 395 -21.67 -17.28 12.25
C SER A 395 -22.87 -17.45 11.30
N VAL A 396 -22.93 -18.57 10.57
CA VAL A 396 -24.07 -18.86 9.66
C VAL A 396 -25.34 -19.16 10.44
N ALA A 397 -25.25 -19.93 11.52
CA ALA A 397 -26.39 -20.27 12.37
C ALA A 397 -26.95 -19.03 13.07
N ARG A 398 -26.09 -18.18 13.66
CA ARG A 398 -26.49 -16.88 14.26
C ARG A 398 -27.16 -15.96 13.25
N GLY A 399 -26.66 -15.94 12.01
CA GLY A 399 -27.31 -15.22 10.92
C GLY A 399 -28.70 -15.76 10.59
N ALA A 400 -28.84 -17.09 10.51
CA ALA A 400 -30.10 -17.74 10.21
C ALA A 400 -31.20 -17.46 11.29
N GLU A 401 -30.82 -17.41 12.57
CA GLU A 401 -31.71 -17.03 13.68
C GLU A 401 -32.26 -15.61 13.51
N GLN A 402 -31.54 -14.72 12.84
CA GLN A 402 -31.95 -13.36 12.51
C GLN A 402 -32.61 -13.25 11.11
N GLY A 403 -32.86 -14.40 10.44
CA GLY A 403 -33.46 -14.43 9.11
C GLY A 403 -32.50 -14.10 7.97
N LEU A 404 -31.19 -14.03 8.24
CA LEU A 404 -30.15 -13.73 7.26
C LEU A 404 -29.69 -15.03 6.57
N LYS A 405 -29.66 -15.04 5.25
CA LYS A 405 -29.20 -16.19 4.46
C LYS A 405 -27.79 -15.91 3.95
N ALA A 406 -26.77 -16.35 4.67
CA ALA A 406 -25.35 -16.07 4.39
C ALA A 406 -24.97 -16.21 2.91
N ARG A 407 -25.36 -17.31 2.26
CA ARG A 407 -25.09 -17.56 0.83
C ARG A 407 -25.65 -16.44 -0.07
N ARG A 408 -26.85 -15.93 0.21
CA ARG A 408 -27.48 -14.86 -0.58
C ARG A 408 -26.74 -13.52 -0.41
N PHE A 409 -26.21 -13.24 0.79
CA PHE A 409 -25.41 -12.05 1.02
C PHE A 409 -24.06 -12.15 0.29
N LEU A 410 -23.43 -13.33 0.27
CA LEU A 410 -22.20 -13.55 -0.50
C LEU A 410 -22.43 -13.39 -2.01
N GLU A 411 -23.50 -13.97 -2.56
CA GLU A 411 -23.87 -13.86 -3.98
C GLU A 411 -24.12 -12.41 -4.43
N ARG A 412 -24.52 -11.54 -3.50
CA ARG A 412 -24.79 -10.12 -3.74
C ARG A 412 -23.66 -9.21 -3.28
N HIS A 413 -22.52 -9.73 -2.87
CA HIS A 413 -21.41 -8.94 -2.32
C HIS A 413 -21.86 -7.98 -1.20
N ASP A 414 -22.76 -8.44 -0.31
CA ASP A 414 -23.44 -7.65 0.72
C ASP A 414 -23.01 -8.07 2.16
N ALA A 415 -21.73 -8.39 2.31
CA ALA A 415 -21.15 -8.96 3.53
C ALA A 415 -21.28 -8.01 4.75
N TYR A 416 -21.23 -6.69 4.53
CA TYR A 416 -21.41 -5.70 5.60
C TYR A 416 -22.76 -5.85 6.28
N ASN A 417 -23.84 -5.95 5.50
CA ASN A 417 -25.20 -6.09 6.04
C ASN A 417 -25.46 -7.47 6.65
N PHE A 418 -24.65 -8.48 6.34
CA PHE A 418 -24.67 -9.76 7.04
C PHE A 418 -24.02 -9.67 8.43
N PHE A 419 -22.81 -9.10 8.53
CA PHE A 419 -22.03 -9.09 9.78
C PHE A 419 -22.46 -8.02 10.77
N LYS A 420 -22.99 -6.88 10.30
CA LYS A 420 -23.39 -5.77 11.16
C LYS A 420 -24.39 -6.16 12.26
N PRO A 421 -25.51 -6.85 11.97
CA PRO A 421 -26.46 -7.27 13.01
C PRO A 421 -25.91 -8.37 13.92
N LEU A 422 -24.85 -9.08 13.54
CA LEU A 422 -24.17 -10.12 14.32
C LEU A 422 -23.12 -9.56 15.27
N ASP A 423 -22.80 -8.27 15.18
CA ASP A 423 -21.68 -7.62 15.87
C ASP A 423 -20.32 -8.28 15.55
N ASP A 424 -20.15 -8.69 14.28
CA ASP A 424 -18.98 -9.38 13.80
C ASP A 424 -18.09 -8.49 12.89
N LEU A 425 -18.38 -7.20 12.78
CA LEU A 425 -17.54 -6.26 12.06
C LEU A 425 -16.31 -5.85 12.90
N ILE A 426 -15.19 -5.65 12.21
CA ILE A 426 -13.98 -5.10 12.82
C ILE A 426 -13.95 -3.61 12.54
N ILE A 427 -14.13 -2.81 13.58
CA ILE A 427 -14.13 -1.34 13.49
C ILE A 427 -12.87 -0.81 14.17
N THR A 428 -11.89 -0.37 13.39
CA THR A 428 -10.66 0.22 13.90
C THR A 428 -10.65 1.74 13.84
N GLY A 429 -11.50 2.32 12.99
CA GLY A 429 -11.34 3.67 12.49
C GLY A 429 -10.11 3.79 11.57
N PRO A 430 -9.83 4.97 11.02
CA PRO A 430 -8.68 5.21 10.14
C PRO A 430 -7.35 4.97 10.88
N THR A 431 -6.56 4.01 10.42
CA THR A 431 -5.25 3.66 11.01
C THR A 431 -4.12 4.58 10.56
N ARG A 432 -4.35 5.34 9.48
CA ARG A 432 -3.36 6.20 8.80
C ARG A 432 -2.17 5.45 8.19
N THR A 433 -2.21 4.13 8.16
CA THR A 433 -1.27 3.28 7.40
C THR A 433 -2.03 2.55 6.30
N ASN A 434 -1.31 1.97 5.34
CA ASN A 434 -1.85 0.99 4.40
C ASN A 434 -0.70 0.08 3.95
N VAL A 435 -0.77 -1.16 4.38
CA VAL A 435 0.12 -2.24 3.95
C VAL A 435 -0.69 -3.46 3.48
N MET A 436 -1.81 -3.20 2.78
CA MET A 436 -2.74 -4.23 2.27
C MET A 436 -3.52 -4.98 3.37
N ASP A 437 -3.90 -6.23 3.13
CA ASP A 437 -4.74 -7.00 4.03
C ASP A 437 -3.94 -7.91 4.95
N LEU A 438 -4.52 -8.18 6.12
CA LEU A 438 -4.07 -9.19 7.07
C LEU A 438 -5.19 -10.23 7.25
N ARG A 439 -4.87 -11.51 7.11
CA ARG A 439 -5.79 -12.63 7.29
C ARG A 439 -5.25 -13.60 8.30
N LEU A 440 -6.11 -14.06 9.21
CA LEU A 440 -5.81 -15.04 10.26
C LEU A 440 -6.83 -16.17 10.23
N MET A 441 -6.36 -17.40 10.44
CA MET A 441 -7.18 -18.55 10.81
C MET A 441 -6.64 -19.08 12.13
N LEU A 442 -7.34 -18.84 13.24
CA LEU A 442 -7.02 -19.44 14.53
C LEU A 442 -7.75 -20.77 14.66
N VAL A 443 -7.01 -21.83 15.00
CA VAL A 443 -7.56 -23.18 15.16
C VAL A 443 -7.10 -23.74 16.50
N THR A 444 -8.04 -24.06 17.39
CA THR A 444 -7.75 -24.67 18.71
C THR A 444 -8.15 -26.14 18.80
N GLY A 445 -8.98 -26.63 17.88
CA GLY A 445 -9.62 -27.94 17.99
C GLY A 445 -10.84 -27.90 18.92
N ALA A 446 -11.60 -28.99 18.93
CA ALA A 446 -12.70 -29.15 19.87
C ALA A 446 -12.14 -29.25 21.31
N GLU A 447 -12.78 -28.60 22.27
CA GLU A 447 -12.54 -28.87 23.68
C GLU A 447 -13.02 -30.30 23.97
N GLU A 448 -12.15 -31.16 24.58
CA GLU A 448 -12.53 -32.49 25.07
C GLU A 448 -13.47 -32.38 26.29
#